data_c328f2426e593c7463f66096b2bdc7fa
#
_entry.id   c328f2426e593c7463f66096b2bdc7fa
#
_cell.length_a   1.000
_cell.length_b   1.000
_cell.length_c   1.000
_cell.angle_alpha   90.00
_cell.angle_beta   90.00
_cell.angle_gamma   90.00
#
_symmetry.space_group_name_H-M   'P 1'
#
loop_
_entity.id
_entity.type
_entity.pdbx_description
1 polymer ?
#
loop_
_entity_poly.entity_id
_entity_poly.type
_entity_poly.pdbx_seq_one_letter_code
_entity_poly.pdbx_strand_id
1 'polypeptide(L)'
;MDILESVGLAAKAHDYAGALSGGQRKLLEMARTLMTNPKLILLDEPAAGVNPTLINQICEHIVNWNQQGITFLIIEHNMDVIMSLCDRVWVLAEGTNLASGTPAEIQSNDLVLEAYLGQ
;
A
#
# COMPACT_ATOMS: atom_id res chain seq x y z
N MET A 1 7.44 -16.14 13.40
CA MET A 1 7.08 -17.14 12.36
C MET A 1 5.70 -16.90 11.78
N ASP A 2 4.71 -16.61 12.62
CA ASP A 2 3.33 -16.36 12.13
C ASP A 2 3.24 -15.22 11.13
N ILE A 3 4.03 -14.16 11.34
CA ILE A 3 4.07 -13.02 10.42
C ILE A 3 4.68 -13.43 9.08
N LEU A 4 5.78 -14.20 9.10
CA LEU A 4 6.39 -14.71 7.87
C LEU A 4 5.44 -15.64 7.12
N GLU A 5 4.68 -16.47 7.83
CA GLU A 5 3.67 -17.31 7.21
C GLU A 5 2.59 -16.48 6.53
N SER A 6 2.16 -15.40 7.16
CA SER A 6 1.11 -14.53 6.62
C SER A 6 1.50 -13.86 5.29
N VAL A 7 2.79 -13.65 5.05
CA VAL A 7 3.29 -13.06 3.78
C VAL A 7 3.93 -14.11 2.87
N GLY A 8 3.81 -15.40 3.20
CA GLY A 8 4.30 -16.49 2.37
C GLY A 8 5.82 -16.65 2.37
N LEU A 9 6.51 -16.16 3.39
CA LEU A 9 7.98 -16.20 3.49
C LEU A 9 8.51 -17.16 4.56
N ALA A 10 7.65 -17.99 5.17
CA ALA A 10 8.09 -18.91 6.23
C ALA A 10 9.21 -19.85 5.77
N ALA A 11 9.14 -20.36 4.54
CA ALA A 11 10.17 -21.23 3.98
C ALA A 11 11.51 -20.52 3.78
N LYS A 12 11.55 -19.20 3.81
CA LYS A 12 12.74 -18.36 3.64
C LYS A 12 13.27 -17.83 4.97
N ALA A 13 12.74 -18.28 6.11
CA ALA A 13 13.05 -17.73 7.42
C ALA A 13 14.55 -17.72 7.75
N HIS A 14 15.29 -18.69 7.24
CA HIS A 14 16.73 -18.84 7.50
C HIS A 14 17.62 -18.42 6.32
N ASP A 15 17.03 -17.90 5.24
CA ASP A 15 17.77 -17.41 4.07
C ASP A 15 18.25 -15.98 4.32
N TYR A 16 19.34 -15.60 3.63
CA TYR A 16 19.76 -14.20 3.62
C TYR A 16 18.72 -13.35 2.90
N ALA A 17 18.39 -12.20 3.46
CA ALA A 17 17.43 -11.28 2.85
C ALA A 17 17.87 -10.84 1.44
N GLY A 18 19.18 -10.75 1.20
CA GLY A 18 19.72 -10.43 -0.12
C GLY A 18 19.42 -11.47 -1.20
N ALA A 19 19.07 -12.71 -0.82
CA ALA A 19 18.70 -13.78 -1.75
C ALA A 19 17.23 -13.72 -2.17
N LEU A 20 16.42 -12.86 -1.54
CA LEU A 20 15.01 -12.71 -1.87
C LEU A 20 14.82 -11.93 -3.18
N SER A 21 13.74 -12.21 -3.90
CA SER A 21 13.33 -11.38 -5.03
C SER A 21 12.97 -9.97 -4.55
N GLY A 22 12.91 -8.99 -5.45
CA GLY A 22 12.49 -7.62 -5.11
C GLY A 22 11.12 -7.59 -4.44
N GLY A 23 10.18 -8.41 -4.93
CA GLY A 23 8.85 -8.51 -4.35
C GLY A 23 8.85 -9.16 -2.97
N GLN A 24 9.64 -10.21 -2.79
CA GLN A 24 9.78 -10.86 -1.49
C GLN A 24 10.39 -9.92 -0.47
N ARG A 25 11.35 -9.09 -0.87
CA ARG A 25 11.93 -8.05 0.02
C ARG A 25 10.88 -7.03 0.44
N LYS A 26 10.01 -6.64 -0.49
CA LYS A 26 8.92 -5.71 -0.19
C LYS A 26 7.99 -6.29 0.88
N LEU A 27 7.58 -7.53 0.72
CA LEU A 27 6.76 -8.23 1.71
C LEU A 27 7.47 -8.37 3.05
N LEU A 28 8.78 -8.63 3.03
CA LEU A 28 9.58 -8.73 4.25
C LEU A 28 9.65 -7.38 4.98
N GLU A 29 9.82 -6.27 4.27
CA GLU A 29 9.82 -4.93 4.87
C GLU A 29 8.51 -4.65 5.58
N MET A 30 7.39 -5.00 4.94
CA MET A 30 6.07 -4.82 5.54
C MET A 30 5.90 -5.71 6.77
N ALA A 31 6.33 -6.97 6.68
CA ALA A 31 6.29 -7.92 7.79
C ALA A 31 7.10 -7.44 8.99
N ARG A 32 8.28 -6.84 8.75
CA ARG A 32 9.11 -6.27 9.82
C ARG A 32 8.39 -5.16 10.57
N THR A 33 7.62 -4.33 9.85
CA THR A 33 6.82 -3.29 10.47
C THR A 33 5.78 -3.88 11.43
N LEU A 34 5.19 -5.02 11.08
CA LEU A 34 4.22 -5.69 11.92
C LEU A 34 4.80 -6.21 13.24
N MET A 35 6.10 -6.47 13.29
CA MET A 35 6.76 -6.98 14.50
C MET A 35 6.67 -6.02 15.69
N THR A 36 6.48 -4.72 15.43
CA THR A 36 6.31 -3.72 16.49
C THR A 36 4.88 -3.65 17.02
N ASN A 37 3.99 -4.49 16.52
CA ASN A 37 2.57 -4.50 16.87
C ASN A 37 1.94 -3.10 16.77
N PRO A 38 2.02 -2.44 15.59
CA PRO A 38 1.61 -1.06 15.42
C PRO A 38 0.09 -0.91 15.34
N LYS A 39 -0.40 0.29 15.65
CA LYS A 39 -1.80 0.68 15.41
C LYS A 39 -1.96 1.41 14.10
N LEU A 40 -0.89 2.06 13.64
CA LEU A 40 -0.85 2.83 12.40
C LEU A 40 0.44 2.51 11.66
N ILE A 41 0.31 2.23 10.37
CA ILE A 41 1.46 2.01 9.47
C ILE A 41 1.41 3.06 8.36
N LEU A 42 2.56 3.70 8.11
CA LEU A 42 2.74 4.64 7.02
C LEU A 42 3.47 3.91 5.88
N LEU A 43 2.86 3.89 4.69
CA LEU A 43 3.45 3.29 3.50
C LEU A 43 3.68 4.36 2.44
N ASP A 44 4.91 4.49 1.99
CA ASP A 44 5.29 5.43 0.94
C ASP A 44 5.52 4.67 -0.36
N GLU A 45 4.62 4.87 -1.31
CA GLU A 45 4.62 4.25 -2.63
C GLU A 45 4.85 2.73 -2.61
N PRO A 46 3.98 1.96 -1.90
CA PRO A 46 4.19 0.51 -1.77
C PRO A 46 4.15 -0.25 -3.09
N ALA A 47 3.53 0.31 -4.13
CA ALA A 47 3.44 -0.31 -5.44
C ALA A 47 4.60 0.04 -6.39
N ALA A 48 5.51 0.93 -5.99
CA ALA A 48 6.60 1.37 -6.86
C ALA A 48 7.55 0.23 -7.22
N GLY A 49 7.78 0.04 -8.52
CA GLY A 49 8.71 -0.99 -9.02
C GLY A 49 8.22 -2.42 -8.83
N VAL A 50 6.94 -2.63 -8.58
CA VAL A 50 6.36 -3.94 -8.28
C VAL A 50 5.47 -4.38 -9.44
N ASN A 51 5.55 -5.68 -9.82
CA ASN A 51 4.70 -6.20 -10.88
C ASN A 51 3.23 -6.30 -10.43
N PRO A 52 2.26 -6.32 -11.38
CA PRO A 52 0.83 -6.29 -11.04
C PRO A 52 0.37 -7.43 -10.14
N THR A 53 0.89 -8.64 -10.34
CA THR A 53 0.52 -9.80 -9.51
C THR A 53 0.90 -9.57 -8.06
N LEU A 54 2.10 -9.07 -7.82
CA LEU A 54 2.58 -8.80 -6.47
C LEU A 54 1.88 -7.59 -5.85
N ILE A 55 1.53 -6.58 -6.65
CA ILE A 55 0.72 -5.46 -6.17
C ILE A 55 -0.60 -5.98 -5.58
N ASN A 56 -1.27 -6.90 -6.28
CA ASN A 56 -2.49 -7.51 -5.79
C ASN A 56 -2.28 -8.25 -4.46
N GLN A 57 -1.19 -8.98 -4.33
CA GLN A 57 -0.85 -9.67 -3.08
C GLN A 57 -0.60 -8.69 -1.93
N ILE A 58 0.12 -7.62 -2.20
CA ILE A 58 0.37 -6.55 -1.21
C ILE A 58 -0.96 -5.95 -0.76
N CYS A 59 -1.85 -5.64 -1.70
CA CYS A 59 -3.16 -5.08 -1.39
C CYS A 59 -3.99 -6.03 -0.52
N GLU A 60 -3.98 -7.32 -0.81
CA GLU A 60 -4.67 -8.32 -0.01
C GLU A 60 -4.13 -8.36 1.42
N HIS A 61 -2.82 -8.31 1.59
CA HIS A 61 -2.21 -8.28 2.93
C HIS A 61 -2.62 -7.02 3.70
N ILE A 62 -2.61 -5.87 3.04
CA ILE A 62 -3.01 -4.61 3.67
C ILE A 62 -4.46 -4.69 4.16
N VAL A 63 -5.36 -5.20 3.32
CA VAL A 63 -6.77 -5.37 3.69
C VAL A 63 -6.90 -6.29 4.90
N ASN A 64 -6.21 -7.42 4.91
CA ASN A 64 -6.25 -8.38 6.02
C ASN A 64 -5.76 -7.74 7.33
N TRP A 65 -4.64 -7.03 7.29
CA TRP A 65 -4.10 -6.36 8.48
C TRP A 65 -5.00 -5.22 8.96
N ASN A 66 -5.61 -4.50 8.04
CA ASN A 66 -6.59 -3.47 8.38
C ASN A 66 -7.80 -4.06 9.10
N GLN A 67 -8.28 -5.21 8.64
CA GLN A 67 -9.39 -5.92 9.30
C GLN A 67 -9.01 -6.39 10.70
N GLN A 68 -7.73 -6.59 10.98
CA GLN A 68 -7.22 -6.96 12.29
C GLN A 68 -7.02 -5.75 13.21
N GLY A 69 -7.35 -4.55 12.75
CA GLY A 69 -7.31 -3.34 13.56
C GLY A 69 -6.16 -2.38 13.29
N ILE A 70 -5.33 -2.65 12.27
CA ILE A 70 -4.23 -1.75 11.90
C ILE A 70 -4.75 -0.71 10.90
N THR A 71 -4.50 0.57 11.19
CA THR A 71 -4.82 1.66 10.29
C THR A 71 -3.62 1.92 9.37
N PHE A 72 -3.89 2.22 8.10
CA PHE A 72 -2.86 2.51 7.11
C PHE A 72 -3.02 3.93 6.57
N LEU A 73 -1.91 4.66 6.49
CA LEU A 73 -1.82 5.88 5.71
C LEU A 73 -0.87 5.60 4.55
N ILE A 74 -1.40 5.68 3.32
CA ILE A 74 -0.68 5.26 2.11
C ILE A 74 -0.46 6.48 1.22
N ILE A 75 0.79 6.72 0.84
CA ILE A 75 1.14 7.72 -0.17
C ILE A 75 1.34 6.96 -1.47
N GLU A 76 0.55 7.29 -2.49
CA GLU A 76 0.57 6.55 -3.74
C GLU A 76 0.10 7.45 -4.90
N HIS A 77 0.65 7.22 -6.08
CA HIS A 77 0.16 7.84 -7.31
C HIS A 77 -0.50 6.81 -8.25
N ASN A 78 -0.45 5.52 -7.89
CA ASN A 78 -1.13 4.47 -8.61
C ASN A 78 -2.62 4.49 -8.25
N MET A 79 -3.45 5.02 -9.16
CA MET A 79 -4.88 5.21 -8.90
C MET A 79 -5.61 3.89 -8.67
N ASP A 80 -5.20 2.81 -9.34
CA ASP A 80 -5.84 1.51 -9.16
C ASP A 80 -5.68 1.00 -7.73
N VAL A 81 -4.49 1.18 -7.16
CA VAL A 81 -4.22 0.80 -5.77
C VAL A 81 -5.08 1.63 -4.82
N ILE A 82 -5.13 2.94 -5.02
CA ILE A 82 -5.92 3.84 -4.17
C ILE A 82 -7.40 3.51 -4.24
N MET A 83 -7.94 3.31 -5.44
CA MET A 83 -9.36 2.99 -5.62
C MET A 83 -9.74 1.65 -5.01
N SER A 84 -8.82 0.68 -4.99
CA SER A 84 -9.09 -0.65 -4.45
C SER A 84 -8.91 -0.77 -2.95
N LEU A 85 -8.06 0.06 -2.33
CA LEU A 85 -7.68 -0.08 -0.93
C LEU A 85 -8.30 0.93 0.01
N CYS A 86 -8.41 2.19 -0.43
CA CYS A 86 -8.62 3.29 0.48
C CYS A 86 -10.09 3.54 0.78
N ASP A 87 -10.40 3.80 2.04
CA ASP A 87 -11.74 4.23 2.46
C ASP A 87 -11.91 5.73 2.25
N ARG A 88 -10.82 6.48 2.43
CA ARG A 88 -10.81 7.93 2.26
C ARG A 88 -9.51 8.36 1.59
N VAL A 89 -9.61 9.33 0.70
CA VAL A 89 -8.50 9.82 -0.11
C VAL A 89 -8.35 11.33 0.06
N TRP A 90 -7.13 11.79 0.25
CA TRP A 90 -6.75 13.21 0.15
C TRP A 90 -5.85 13.37 -1.06
N VAL A 91 -6.20 14.31 -1.93
CA VAL A 91 -5.43 14.58 -3.13
C VAL A 91 -4.63 15.85 -2.94
N LEU A 92 -3.31 15.75 -3.08
CA LEU A 92 -2.40 16.88 -2.99
C LEU A 92 -1.90 17.24 -4.38
N ALA A 93 -1.86 18.54 -4.67
CA ALA A 93 -1.29 19.05 -5.91
C ALA A 93 -0.57 20.37 -5.59
N GLU A 94 0.66 20.50 -6.08
CA GLU A 94 1.49 21.71 -5.88
C GLU A 94 1.58 22.15 -4.41
N GLY A 95 1.68 21.17 -3.51
CA GLY A 95 1.82 21.44 -2.07
C GLY A 95 0.55 21.80 -1.34
N THR A 96 -0.61 21.73 -2.00
CA THR A 96 -1.90 22.04 -1.36
C THR A 96 -2.86 20.85 -1.43
N ASN A 97 -3.79 20.81 -0.49
CA ASN A 97 -4.87 19.82 -0.51
C ASN A 97 -5.93 20.24 -1.53
N LEU A 98 -5.97 19.54 -2.66
CA LEU A 98 -6.86 19.82 -3.75
C LEU A 98 -8.29 19.33 -3.50
N ALA A 99 -8.42 18.15 -2.93
CA ALA A 99 -9.71 17.49 -2.69
C ALA A 99 -9.57 16.39 -1.65
N SER A 100 -10.69 16.02 -1.03
CA SER A 100 -10.76 14.85 -0.15
C SER A 100 -12.13 14.22 -0.23
N GLY A 101 -12.20 12.91 -0.02
CA GLY A 101 -13.46 12.18 -0.07
C GLY A 101 -13.25 10.68 -0.19
N THR A 102 -14.34 9.98 -0.51
CA THR A 102 -14.27 8.55 -0.84
C THR A 102 -13.57 8.37 -2.19
N PRO A 103 -13.06 7.15 -2.50
CA PRO A 103 -12.50 6.88 -3.81
C PRO A 103 -13.44 7.24 -4.97
N ALA A 104 -14.74 6.95 -4.83
CA ALA A 104 -15.72 7.27 -5.87
C ALA A 104 -15.86 8.78 -6.08
N GLU A 105 -15.89 9.56 -4.99
CA GLU A 105 -15.97 11.02 -5.08
C GLU A 105 -14.73 11.61 -5.74
N ILE A 106 -13.54 11.08 -5.39
CA ILE A 106 -12.28 11.54 -5.98
C ILE A 106 -12.22 11.21 -7.46
N GLN A 107 -12.64 10.02 -7.86
CA GLN A 107 -12.62 9.56 -9.25
C GLN A 107 -13.51 10.44 -10.15
N SER A 108 -14.59 11.00 -9.62
CA SER A 108 -15.52 11.85 -10.36
C SER A 108 -15.26 13.34 -10.15
N ASN A 109 -14.24 13.72 -9.39
CA ASN A 109 -13.93 15.13 -9.12
C ASN A 109 -13.18 15.75 -10.29
N ASP A 110 -13.74 16.81 -10.89
CA ASP A 110 -13.19 17.48 -12.06
C ASP A 110 -11.81 18.09 -11.79
N LEU A 111 -11.59 18.64 -10.61
CA LEU A 111 -10.29 19.22 -10.24
C LEU A 111 -9.20 18.16 -10.19
N VAL A 112 -9.53 16.98 -9.69
CA VAL A 112 -8.60 15.84 -9.64
C VAL A 112 -8.30 15.33 -11.04
N LEU A 113 -9.33 15.17 -11.87
CA LEU A 113 -9.16 14.74 -13.26
C LEU A 113 -8.28 15.72 -14.04
N GLU A 114 -8.50 17.02 -13.88
CA GLU A 114 -7.69 18.04 -14.51
C GLU A 114 -6.23 17.99 -14.06
N ALA A 115 -5.99 17.83 -12.75
CA ALA A 115 -4.64 17.81 -12.20
C ALA A 115 -3.82 16.58 -12.62
N TYR A 116 -4.46 15.42 -12.79
CA TYR A 116 -3.77 14.16 -13.07
C TYR A 116 -3.91 13.68 -14.50
N LEU A 117 -4.98 14.02 -15.20
CA LEU A 117 -5.22 13.60 -16.58
C LEU A 117 -4.99 14.73 -17.58
N GLY A 118 -5.00 15.97 -17.16
CA GLY A 118 -4.74 17.15 -17.99
C GLY A 118 -3.26 17.42 -18.24
N GLN A 119 -2.41 16.53 -17.74
CA GLN A 119 -0.96 16.60 -17.98
C GLN A 119 -0.59 15.67 -19.15
#